data_6a03cb013a680588f593a7b7e666c0b3
#
_entry.id   6a03cb013a680588f593a7b7e666c0b3
#
_cell.length_a   1.000
_cell.length_b   1.000
_cell.length_c   1.000
_cell.angle_alpha   90.00
_cell.angle_beta   90.00
_cell.angle_gamma   90.00
#
_symmetry.space_group_name_H-M   'P 1'
#
loop_
_entity.id
_entity.type
_entity.pdbx_description
1 polymer ?
#
loop_
_entity_poly.entity_id
_entity_poly.type
_entity_poly.pdbx_seq_one_letter_code
_entity_poly.pdbx_strand_id
1 'polypeptide(L)'
;MPDVILALDPARKTGVALGIPGEKPLLVTMNFSRELDGPEDVFARAMAWINRALDGSLDIANETPFGPPTILAIEAPIPPSNKFGSTTFDTTLISLGLSAIFRGAARARGVPIKLAHIGAWRKYALGVGNLDGRTAKQMMVRLCRGLGWGDNVSVDEADAAGIFLWASGQLNPRLATRPEPLLAGLAQ
;
A
#
# COMPACT_ATOMS: atom_id res chain seq x y z
N MET A 1 0.65 22.44 5.95
CA MET A 1 1.48 21.26 6.21
C MET A 1 1.53 20.45 4.93
N PRO A 2 2.61 19.73 4.60
CA PRO A 2 2.63 18.86 3.44
C PRO A 2 1.62 17.73 3.62
N ASP A 3 1.12 17.18 2.50
CA ASP A 3 0.29 15.98 2.53
C ASP A 3 1.12 14.78 2.98
N VAL A 4 0.63 14.03 3.94
CA VAL A 4 1.22 12.76 4.40
C VAL A 4 0.32 11.63 3.92
N ILE A 5 0.84 10.77 3.06
CA ILE A 5 0.11 9.64 2.47
C ILE A 5 0.41 8.38 3.26
N LEU A 6 -0.63 7.73 3.78
CA LEU A 6 -0.58 6.33 4.21
C LEU A 6 -1.12 5.46 3.06
N ALA A 7 -0.25 4.68 2.43
CA ALA A 7 -0.63 3.76 1.35
C ALA A 7 -0.62 2.31 1.85
N LEU A 8 -1.69 1.57 1.58
CA LEU A 8 -1.91 0.21 2.09
C LEU A 8 -2.29 -0.77 0.97
N ASP A 9 -1.63 -1.94 1.00
CA ASP A 9 -2.04 -3.15 0.26
C ASP A 9 -2.62 -4.17 1.27
N PRO A 10 -3.96 -4.23 1.45
CA PRO A 10 -4.60 -4.98 2.54
C PRO A 10 -4.53 -6.49 2.34
N ALA A 11 -3.72 -7.17 3.14
CA ALA A 11 -3.61 -8.61 3.24
C ALA A 11 -3.25 -9.03 4.68
N ARG A 12 -3.18 -10.33 5.00
CA ARG A 12 -2.66 -10.79 6.31
C ARG A 12 -1.28 -10.20 6.61
N LYS A 13 -0.43 -10.14 5.59
CA LYS A 13 0.79 -9.34 5.55
C LYS A 13 0.48 -8.09 4.74
N THR A 14 0.12 -7.03 5.40
CA THR A 14 -0.24 -5.76 4.76
C THR A 14 1.01 -4.97 4.44
N GLY A 15 1.22 -4.67 3.17
CA GLY A 15 2.22 -3.70 2.74
C GLY A 15 1.82 -2.29 3.15
N VAL A 16 2.77 -1.53 3.65
CA VAL A 16 2.58 -0.15 4.11
C VAL A 16 3.64 0.75 3.49
N ALA A 17 3.22 1.88 2.94
CA ALA A 17 4.11 2.97 2.57
C ALA A 17 3.59 4.27 3.20
N LEU A 18 4.43 4.95 3.98
CA LEU A 18 4.10 6.20 4.64
C LEU A 18 5.08 7.29 4.22
N GLY A 19 4.61 8.42 3.75
CA GLY A 19 5.51 9.49 3.31
C GLY A 19 4.84 10.70 2.71
N ILE A 20 5.68 11.62 2.24
CA ILE A 20 5.30 12.87 1.58
C ILE A 20 5.48 12.71 0.06
N PRO A 21 4.59 13.25 -0.79
CA PRO A 21 4.75 13.21 -2.24
C PRO A 21 6.11 13.76 -2.70
N GLY A 22 6.84 12.95 -3.48
CA GLY A 22 8.18 13.32 -4.00
C GLY A 22 9.34 12.90 -3.12
N GLU A 23 9.10 12.43 -1.90
CA GLU A 23 10.12 11.93 -0.99
C GLU A 23 10.13 10.40 -0.95
N LYS A 24 11.22 9.82 -0.42
CA LYS A 24 11.31 8.39 -0.13
C LYS A 24 10.32 8.04 0.99
N PRO A 25 9.35 7.15 0.76
CA PRO A 25 8.45 6.70 1.81
C PRO A 25 9.17 5.74 2.78
N LEU A 26 8.68 5.67 4.01
CA LEU A 26 8.94 4.57 4.89
C LEU A 26 8.13 3.35 4.39
N LEU A 27 8.82 2.23 4.17
CA LEU A 27 8.22 0.98 3.70
C LEU A 27 8.31 -0.07 4.79
N VAL A 28 7.18 -0.72 5.10
CA VAL A 28 7.13 -1.80 6.09
C VAL A 28 6.03 -2.80 5.75
N THR A 29 6.23 -4.05 6.14
CA THR A 29 5.19 -5.10 6.11
C THR A 29 4.64 -5.30 7.52
N MET A 30 3.33 -5.07 7.69
CA MET A 30 2.62 -5.34 8.94
C MET A 30 1.97 -6.72 8.88
N ASN A 31 2.36 -7.61 9.80
CA ASN A 31 1.75 -8.92 9.93
C ASN A 31 0.66 -8.90 11.02
N PHE A 32 -0.59 -8.98 10.60
CA PHE A 32 -1.74 -9.02 11.51
C PHE A 32 -2.15 -10.44 11.91
N SER A 33 -1.51 -11.48 11.35
CA SER A 33 -1.84 -12.88 11.62
C SER A 33 -0.75 -13.56 12.44
N ARG A 34 -1.17 -14.37 13.43
CA ARG A 34 -0.34 -15.33 14.14
C ARG A 34 -0.82 -16.74 13.82
N GLU A 35 -0.04 -17.73 14.23
CA GLU A 35 -0.46 -19.11 14.13
C GLU A 35 -1.77 -19.33 14.92
N LEU A 36 -2.71 -20.06 14.36
CA LEU A 36 -4.03 -20.36 14.92
C LEU A 36 -5.01 -19.19 15.08
N ASP A 37 -4.69 -18.00 14.55
CA ASP A 37 -5.62 -16.87 14.59
C ASP A 37 -6.84 -17.06 13.69
N GLY A 38 -8.01 -16.72 14.24
CA GLY A 38 -9.23 -16.48 13.48
C GLY A 38 -9.22 -15.12 12.77
N PRO A 39 -10.18 -14.87 11.87
CA PRO A 39 -10.35 -13.56 11.21
C PRO A 39 -10.51 -12.42 12.22
N GLU A 40 -11.22 -12.66 13.32
CA GLU A 40 -11.52 -11.66 14.37
C GLU A 40 -10.24 -11.14 15.04
N ASP A 41 -9.28 -12.02 15.28
CA ASP A 41 -7.98 -11.65 15.88
C ASP A 41 -7.17 -10.77 14.93
N VAL A 42 -7.19 -11.11 13.63
CA VAL A 42 -6.55 -10.31 12.58
C VAL A 42 -7.19 -8.92 12.52
N PHE A 43 -8.52 -8.85 12.56
CA PHE A 43 -9.27 -7.60 12.49
C PHE A 43 -9.06 -6.72 13.73
N ALA A 44 -9.03 -7.32 14.92
CA ALA A 44 -8.78 -6.60 16.16
C ALA A 44 -7.38 -5.94 16.16
N ARG A 45 -6.34 -6.67 15.74
CA ARG A 45 -4.98 -6.12 15.63
C ARG A 45 -4.88 -5.03 14.55
N ALA A 46 -5.51 -5.24 13.40
CA ALA A 46 -5.52 -4.25 12.33
C ALA A 46 -6.23 -2.96 12.76
N MET A 47 -7.35 -3.08 13.50
CA MET A 47 -8.09 -1.93 14.05
C MET A 47 -7.22 -1.15 15.05
N ALA A 48 -6.57 -1.84 15.98
CA ALA A 48 -5.68 -1.21 16.95
C ALA A 48 -4.50 -0.50 16.26
N TRP A 49 -3.92 -1.13 15.23
CA TRP A 49 -2.82 -0.57 14.47
C TRP A 49 -3.22 0.67 13.67
N ILE A 50 -4.31 0.58 12.87
CA ILE A 50 -4.73 1.72 12.03
C ILE A 50 -5.12 2.94 12.86
N ASN A 51 -5.72 2.74 14.03
CA ASN A 51 -6.05 3.83 14.93
C ASN A 51 -4.79 4.60 15.34
N ARG A 52 -3.73 3.90 15.75
CA ARG A 52 -2.45 4.54 16.10
C ARG A 52 -1.76 5.17 14.90
N ALA A 53 -1.83 4.53 13.73
CA ALA A 53 -1.28 5.08 12.50
C ALA A 53 -1.92 6.43 12.13
N LEU A 54 -3.25 6.50 12.20
CA LEU A 54 -4.00 7.71 11.87
C LEU A 54 -3.86 8.82 12.92
N ASP A 55 -3.56 8.47 14.17
CA ASP A 55 -3.27 9.44 15.23
C ASP A 55 -1.82 9.95 15.20
N GLY A 56 -0.97 9.41 14.32
CA GLY A 56 0.47 9.73 14.25
C GLY A 56 1.26 9.21 15.45
N SER A 57 0.67 8.30 16.24
CA SER A 57 1.29 7.70 17.42
C SER A 57 1.92 6.33 17.14
N LEU A 58 2.02 5.95 15.86
CA LEU A 58 2.61 4.69 15.45
C LEU A 58 4.12 4.85 15.35
N ASP A 59 4.83 4.15 16.22
CA ASP A 59 6.26 3.92 16.06
C ASP A 59 6.45 2.84 14.98
N ILE A 60 6.62 3.28 13.75
CA ILE A 60 6.96 2.40 12.63
C ILE A 60 8.49 2.37 12.56
N ALA A 61 9.10 1.27 12.97
CA ALA A 61 10.55 1.04 12.94
C ALA A 61 11.39 2.05 13.76
N ASN A 62 10.87 2.55 14.89
CA ASN A 62 11.48 3.59 15.73
C ASN A 62 11.67 4.94 15.03
N GLU A 63 10.98 5.16 13.94
CA GLU A 63 10.97 6.42 13.21
C GLU A 63 9.53 6.91 13.04
N THR A 64 9.22 8.11 13.53
CA THR A 64 8.01 8.85 13.21
C THR A 64 8.38 10.14 12.46
N PRO A 65 8.98 10.02 11.24
CA PRO A 65 9.46 11.19 10.52
C PRO A 65 8.31 12.05 9.97
N PHE A 66 7.11 11.48 9.90
CA PHE A 66 5.93 12.12 9.31
C PHE A 66 4.85 12.25 10.38
N GLY A 67 4.20 13.37 10.46
CA GLY A 67 3.03 13.54 11.32
C GLY A 67 1.88 12.59 10.95
N PRO A 68 0.67 12.76 11.55
CA PRO A 68 -0.48 11.94 11.23
C PRO A 68 -0.80 12.00 9.73
N PRO A 69 -1.20 10.86 9.12
CA PRO A 69 -1.57 10.82 7.71
C PRO A 69 -2.75 11.75 7.42
N THR A 70 -2.61 12.56 6.38
CA THR A 70 -3.68 13.42 5.89
C THR A 70 -4.53 12.75 4.82
N ILE A 71 -4.06 11.64 4.25
CA ILE A 71 -4.72 10.88 3.20
C ILE A 71 -4.44 9.39 3.37
N LEU A 72 -5.47 8.56 3.24
CA LEU A 72 -5.36 7.11 3.09
C LEU A 72 -5.49 6.74 1.61
N ALA A 73 -4.43 6.18 1.02
CA ALA A 73 -4.49 5.50 -0.26
C ALA A 73 -4.53 3.98 -0.03
N ILE A 74 -5.48 3.27 -0.61
CA ILE A 74 -5.64 1.85 -0.32
C ILE A 74 -6.02 1.09 -1.59
N GLU A 75 -5.46 -0.11 -1.79
CA GLU A 75 -5.86 -0.94 -2.92
C GLU A 75 -7.37 -1.20 -2.88
N ALA A 76 -8.01 -0.99 -4.03
CA ALA A 76 -9.43 -1.27 -4.19
C ALA A 76 -9.67 -2.78 -4.10
N PRO A 77 -10.65 -3.25 -3.32
CA PRO A 77 -10.97 -4.66 -3.26
C PRO A 77 -11.32 -5.23 -4.64
N ILE A 78 -10.74 -6.37 -4.98
CA ILE A 78 -11.09 -7.08 -6.21
C ILE A 78 -12.43 -7.80 -5.99
N PRO A 79 -13.46 -7.55 -6.83
CA PRO A 79 -14.72 -8.27 -6.72
C PRO A 79 -14.51 -9.79 -6.81
N PRO A 80 -15.24 -10.59 -6.05
CA PRO A 80 -15.11 -12.06 -6.07
C PRO A 80 -15.27 -12.67 -7.47
N SER A 81 -16.12 -12.08 -8.31
CA SER A 81 -16.34 -12.49 -9.71
C SER A 81 -15.10 -12.34 -10.60
N ASN A 82 -14.15 -11.50 -10.22
CA ASN A 82 -12.93 -11.22 -11.00
C ASN A 82 -11.68 -11.89 -10.41
N LYS A 83 -11.85 -12.75 -9.40
CA LYS A 83 -10.74 -13.50 -8.81
C LYS A 83 -10.48 -14.76 -9.62
N PHE A 84 -9.41 -14.74 -10.42
CA PHE A 84 -8.89 -15.91 -11.11
C PHE A 84 -7.92 -16.66 -10.18
N GLY A 85 -8.15 -17.95 -9.96
CA GLY A 85 -7.26 -18.82 -9.20
C GLY A 85 -7.83 -19.31 -7.88
N SER A 86 -7.02 -20.04 -7.11
CA SER A 86 -7.39 -20.73 -5.86
C SER A 86 -7.43 -19.79 -4.63
N THR A 87 -8.12 -18.65 -4.73
CA THR A 87 -8.30 -17.78 -3.56
C THR A 87 -9.32 -18.42 -2.63
N THR A 88 -8.90 -18.77 -1.40
CA THR A 88 -9.79 -19.35 -0.40
C THR A 88 -10.81 -18.32 0.11
N PHE A 89 -11.93 -18.80 0.67
CA PHE A 89 -12.91 -17.95 1.34
C PHE A 89 -12.25 -17.08 2.42
N ASP A 90 -11.39 -17.65 3.24
CA ASP A 90 -10.67 -16.93 4.30
C ASP A 90 -9.80 -15.80 3.78
N THR A 91 -9.05 -16.04 2.71
CA THR A 91 -8.24 -15.00 2.08
C THR A 91 -9.10 -13.84 1.58
N THR A 92 -10.27 -14.16 1.01
CA THR A 92 -11.22 -13.14 0.55
C THR A 92 -11.80 -12.36 1.72
N LEU A 93 -12.25 -13.06 2.76
CA LEU A 93 -12.83 -12.47 3.97
C LEU A 93 -11.83 -11.53 4.64
N ILE A 94 -10.57 -11.96 4.82
CA ILE A 94 -9.53 -11.14 5.43
C ILE A 94 -9.25 -9.88 4.60
N SER A 95 -9.05 -10.01 3.29
CA SER A 95 -8.75 -8.85 2.44
C SER A 95 -9.87 -7.81 2.44
N LEU A 96 -11.13 -8.26 2.32
CA LEU A 96 -12.31 -7.38 2.38
C LEU A 96 -12.50 -6.76 3.75
N GLY A 97 -12.33 -7.55 4.82
CA GLY A 97 -12.47 -7.10 6.21
C GLY A 97 -11.41 -6.05 6.58
N LEU A 98 -10.14 -6.29 6.22
CA LEU A 98 -9.07 -5.32 6.44
C LEU A 98 -9.32 -4.01 5.67
N SER A 99 -9.72 -4.11 4.40
CA SER A 99 -10.08 -2.93 3.61
C SER A 99 -11.22 -2.13 4.25
N ALA A 100 -12.25 -2.81 4.76
CA ALA A 100 -13.37 -2.16 5.44
C ALA A 100 -12.93 -1.48 6.75
N ILE A 101 -12.10 -2.14 7.56
CA ILE A 101 -11.57 -1.61 8.83
C ILE A 101 -10.74 -0.36 8.59
N PHE A 102 -9.77 -0.41 7.69
CA PHE A 102 -8.89 0.71 7.41
C PHE A 102 -9.65 1.93 6.88
N ARG A 103 -10.56 1.70 5.95
CA ARG A 103 -11.40 2.76 5.39
C ARG A 103 -12.39 3.32 6.41
N GLY A 104 -12.99 2.46 7.23
CA GLY A 104 -13.90 2.87 8.30
C GLY A 104 -13.21 3.75 9.34
N ALA A 105 -12.01 3.34 9.78
CA ALA A 105 -11.20 4.11 10.72
C ALA A 105 -10.77 5.47 10.17
N ALA A 106 -10.32 5.52 8.90
CA ALA A 106 -9.97 6.77 8.23
C ALA A 106 -11.18 7.70 8.11
N ARG A 107 -12.34 7.16 7.68
CA ARG A 107 -13.57 7.93 7.54
C ARG A 107 -14.04 8.53 8.87
N ALA A 108 -13.97 7.76 9.95
CA ALA A 108 -14.34 8.19 11.30
C ALA A 108 -13.48 9.37 11.80
N ARG A 109 -12.25 9.52 11.28
CA ARG A 109 -11.34 10.64 11.59
C ARG A 109 -11.35 11.78 10.57
N GLY A 110 -12.23 11.71 9.58
CA GLY A 110 -12.28 12.71 8.51
C GLY A 110 -11.10 12.64 7.54
N VAL A 111 -10.29 11.57 7.58
CA VAL A 111 -9.16 11.37 6.65
C VAL A 111 -9.70 10.97 5.27
N PRO A 112 -9.41 11.73 4.21
CA PRO A 112 -9.81 11.42 2.84
C PRO A 112 -9.24 10.07 2.39
N ILE A 113 -10.04 9.34 1.58
CA ILE A 113 -9.68 8.00 1.09
C ILE A 113 -9.56 8.02 -0.43
N LYS A 114 -8.46 7.49 -0.95
CA LYS A 114 -8.25 7.23 -2.38
C LYS A 114 -8.18 5.72 -2.63
N LEU A 115 -9.08 5.22 -3.47
CA LEU A 115 -9.08 3.81 -3.88
C LEU A 115 -8.19 3.62 -5.10
N ALA A 116 -7.12 2.87 -4.93
CA ALA A 116 -6.15 2.55 -5.97
C ALA A 116 -6.56 1.24 -6.68
N HIS A 117 -7.17 1.33 -7.84
CA HIS A 117 -7.45 0.16 -8.66
C HIS A 117 -6.14 -0.44 -9.18
N ILE A 118 -6.01 -1.77 -9.11
CA ILE A 118 -4.76 -2.49 -9.42
C ILE A 118 -4.20 -2.13 -10.80
N GLY A 119 -5.04 -2.07 -11.83
CA GLY A 119 -4.62 -1.66 -13.18
C GLY A 119 -4.17 -0.21 -13.26
N ALA A 120 -4.76 0.69 -12.46
CA ALA A 120 -4.44 2.12 -12.48
C ALA A 120 -3.10 2.40 -11.80
N TRP A 121 -2.85 1.88 -10.58
CA TRP A 121 -1.60 2.12 -9.91
C TRP A 121 -0.43 1.39 -10.59
N ARG A 122 -0.65 0.16 -11.13
CA ARG A 122 0.36 -0.55 -11.92
C ARG A 122 0.71 0.20 -13.19
N LYS A 123 -0.29 0.71 -13.91
CA LYS A 123 -0.05 1.53 -15.10
C LYS A 123 0.78 2.78 -14.78
N TYR A 124 0.49 3.42 -13.65
CA TYR A 124 1.25 4.58 -13.19
C TYR A 124 2.69 4.22 -12.81
N ALA A 125 2.87 3.19 -12.00
CA ALA A 125 4.17 2.81 -11.46
C ALA A 125 5.04 2.04 -12.47
N LEU A 126 4.44 1.19 -13.31
CA LEU A 126 5.15 0.26 -14.20
C LEU A 126 4.95 0.56 -15.70
N GLY A 127 4.16 1.57 -16.06
CA GLY A 127 3.82 1.88 -17.43
C GLY A 127 2.76 0.94 -18.04
N VAL A 128 2.50 -0.23 -17.43
CA VAL A 128 1.59 -1.26 -17.91
C VAL A 128 0.66 -1.72 -16.79
N GLY A 129 -0.65 -1.64 -17.04
CA GLY A 129 -1.66 -1.99 -16.03
C GLY A 129 -2.06 -3.46 -16.02
N ASN A 130 -1.87 -4.17 -17.12
CA ASN A 130 -2.31 -5.56 -17.30
C ASN A 130 -1.09 -6.52 -17.37
N LEU A 131 -0.41 -6.65 -16.24
CA LEU A 131 0.68 -7.61 -16.06
C LEU A 131 0.19 -8.80 -15.22
N ASP A 132 0.75 -9.98 -15.48
CA ASP A 132 0.58 -11.10 -14.56
C ASP A 132 1.15 -10.76 -13.18
N GLY A 133 0.59 -11.37 -12.13
CA GLY A 133 0.92 -11.02 -10.76
C GLY A 133 2.39 -11.22 -10.41
N ARG A 134 3.05 -12.25 -10.94
CA ARG A 134 4.46 -12.54 -10.65
C ARG A 134 5.38 -11.49 -11.27
N THR A 135 5.18 -11.20 -12.54
CA THR A 135 5.96 -10.19 -13.27
C THR A 135 5.78 -8.80 -12.64
N ALA A 136 4.54 -8.41 -12.34
CA ALA A 136 4.26 -7.13 -11.70
C ALA A 136 5.02 -6.98 -10.38
N LYS A 137 4.99 -8.00 -9.53
CA LYS A 137 5.69 -8.00 -8.23
C LYS A 137 7.20 -7.86 -8.39
N GLN A 138 7.80 -8.62 -9.33
CA GLN A 138 9.24 -8.52 -9.59
C GLN A 138 9.63 -7.12 -10.11
N MET A 139 8.84 -6.55 -11.00
CA MET A 139 9.07 -5.21 -11.54
C MET A 139 8.94 -4.13 -10.44
N MET A 140 7.95 -4.25 -9.55
CA MET A 140 7.79 -3.30 -8.44
C MET A 140 8.98 -3.32 -7.48
N VAL A 141 9.48 -4.52 -7.11
CA VAL A 141 10.68 -4.63 -6.27
C VAL A 141 11.90 -3.99 -6.96
N ARG A 142 12.09 -4.24 -8.27
CA ARG A 142 13.18 -3.62 -9.04
C ARG A 142 13.03 -2.09 -9.10
N LEU A 143 11.80 -1.61 -9.29
CA LEU A 143 11.52 -0.17 -9.30
C LEU A 143 11.89 0.48 -7.96
N CYS A 144 11.47 -0.10 -6.83
CA CYS A 144 11.83 0.41 -5.50
C CYS A 144 13.33 0.47 -5.28
N ARG A 145 14.08 -0.56 -5.71
CA ARG A 145 15.54 -0.56 -5.67
C ARG A 145 16.15 0.53 -6.55
N GLY A 146 15.65 0.66 -7.78
CA GLY A 146 16.09 1.71 -8.72
C GLY A 146 15.85 3.13 -8.22
N LEU A 147 14.79 3.33 -7.42
CA LEU A 147 14.49 4.60 -6.74
C LEU A 147 15.35 4.82 -5.47
N GLY A 148 16.16 3.85 -5.07
CA GLY A 148 16.94 3.92 -3.82
C GLY A 148 16.08 3.80 -2.55
N TRP A 149 14.88 3.18 -2.67
CA TRP A 149 13.96 3.03 -1.55
C TRP A 149 14.27 1.85 -0.63
N GLY A 150 15.21 1.00 -1.01
CA GLY A 150 15.76 -0.08 -0.21
C GLY A 150 16.19 -1.28 -1.05
N ASP A 151 17.24 -1.96 -0.61
CA ASP A 151 17.78 -3.14 -1.31
C ASP A 151 16.97 -4.41 -1.03
N ASN A 152 16.36 -4.48 0.17
CA ASN A 152 15.63 -5.65 0.68
C ASN A 152 14.12 -5.40 0.79
N VAL A 153 13.55 -4.62 -0.15
CA VAL A 153 12.11 -4.36 -0.18
C VAL A 153 11.36 -5.67 -0.42
N SER A 154 10.42 -5.99 0.47
CA SER A 154 9.53 -7.13 0.30
C SER A 154 8.52 -6.89 -0.83
N VAL A 155 7.84 -7.94 -1.26
CA VAL A 155 6.82 -7.84 -2.30
C VAL A 155 5.63 -6.99 -1.85
N ASP A 156 5.22 -7.18 -0.60
CA ASP A 156 4.08 -6.46 -0.03
C ASP A 156 4.40 -4.96 0.14
N GLU A 157 5.61 -4.64 0.58
CA GLU A 157 6.11 -3.24 0.62
C GLU A 157 6.17 -2.61 -0.77
N ALA A 158 6.61 -3.37 -1.77
CA ALA A 158 6.70 -2.88 -3.14
C ALA A 158 5.32 -2.56 -3.73
N ASP A 159 4.30 -3.39 -3.47
CA ASP A 159 2.93 -3.13 -3.91
C ASP A 159 2.36 -1.88 -3.21
N ALA A 160 2.60 -1.70 -1.91
CA ALA A 160 2.24 -0.46 -1.18
C ALA A 160 2.99 0.77 -1.72
N ALA A 161 4.26 0.62 -2.08
CA ALA A 161 5.05 1.68 -2.73
C ALA A 161 4.45 2.10 -4.08
N GLY A 162 3.93 1.17 -4.87
CA GLY A 162 3.22 1.45 -6.12
C GLY A 162 1.94 2.26 -5.91
N ILE A 163 1.18 1.92 -4.86
CA ILE A 163 -0.02 2.67 -4.45
C ILE A 163 0.37 4.08 -3.99
N PHE A 164 1.45 4.21 -3.22
CA PHE A 164 1.99 5.50 -2.78
C PHE A 164 2.40 6.39 -3.96
N LEU A 165 3.14 5.83 -4.93
CA LEU A 165 3.53 6.55 -6.17
C LEU A 165 2.32 7.07 -6.91
N TRP A 166 1.32 6.21 -7.13
CA TRP A 166 0.08 6.59 -7.79
C TRP A 166 -0.66 7.69 -7.04
N ALA A 167 -0.82 7.56 -5.73
CA ALA A 167 -1.49 8.55 -4.90
C ALA A 167 -0.75 9.89 -4.91
N SER A 168 0.58 9.87 -4.83
CA SER A 168 1.44 11.06 -4.94
C SER A 168 1.21 11.79 -6.26
N GLY A 169 1.15 11.03 -7.37
CA GLY A 169 0.87 11.60 -8.70
C GLY A 169 -0.51 12.23 -8.83
N GLN A 170 -1.50 11.69 -8.11
CA GLN A 170 -2.87 12.24 -8.09
C GLN A 170 -3.00 13.50 -7.23
N LEU A 171 -2.17 13.66 -6.21
CA LEU A 171 -2.22 14.78 -5.28
C LEU A 171 -1.34 15.94 -5.72
N ASN A 172 -0.12 15.63 -6.07
CA ASN A 172 0.85 16.63 -6.48
C ASN A 172 1.70 16.14 -7.65
N PRO A 173 1.21 16.26 -8.89
CA PRO A 173 1.92 15.77 -10.08
C PRO A 173 3.28 16.43 -10.31
N ARG A 174 3.53 17.60 -9.72
CA ARG A 174 4.81 18.33 -9.86
C ARG A 174 5.89 17.77 -8.95
N LEU A 175 5.52 17.32 -7.76
CA LEU A 175 6.45 16.75 -6.76
C LEU A 175 6.55 15.23 -6.85
N ALA A 176 5.55 14.57 -7.44
CA ALA A 176 5.51 13.12 -7.50
C ALA A 176 6.69 12.54 -8.28
N THR A 177 7.29 11.51 -7.73
CA THR A 177 8.30 10.70 -8.39
C THR A 177 7.72 10.10 -9.67
N ARG A 178 8.40 10.30 -10.81
CA ARG A 178 8.00 9.73 -12.10
C ARG A 178 8.86 8.51 -12.40
N PRO A 179 8.29 7.30 -12.39
CA PRO A 179 9.05 6.07 -12.60
C PRO A 179 9.42 5.81 -14.08
N GLU A 180 8.78 6.50 -15.03
CA GLU A 180 8.96 6.27 -16.48
C GLU A 180 10.41 6.23 -16.97
N PRO A 181 11.33 7.13 -16.55
CA PRO A 181 12.73 7.07 -16.99
C PRO A 181 13.46 5.80 -16.53
N LEU A 182 13.07 5.24 -15.39
CA LEU A 182 13.66 4.03 -14.83
C LEU A 182 13.14 2.77 -15.53
N LEU A 183 11.89 2.81 -15.98
CA LEU A 183 11.27 1.68 -16.68
C LEU A 183 11.85 1.48 -18.09
N ALA A 184 12.30 2.53 -18.75
CA ALA A 184 12.97 2.43 -20.05
C ALA A 184 14.27 1.61 -19.98
N GLY A 185 14.97 1.59 -18.84
CA GLY A 185 16.15 0.78 -18.60
C GLY A 185 15.86 -0.67 -18.14
N LEU A 186 14.63 -0.97 -17.73
CA LEU A 186 14.22 -2.31 -17.27
C LEU A 186 13.66 -3.19 -18.40
N ALA A 187 13.38 -2.61 -19.56
CA ALA A 187 12.85 -3.29 -20.74
C ALA A 187 13.94 -3.89 -21.65
N GLN A 188 15.21 -3.75 -21.29
CA GLN A 188 16.38 -4.37 -21.92
C GLN A 188 16.87 -5.54 -21.06
#